data_c9450bc0240b71896e09d6981cc05829
#
_entry.id   c9450bc0240b71896e09d6981cc05829
#
_cell.length_a   1.000
_cell.length_b   1.000
_cell.length_c   1.000
_cell.angle_alpha   90.00
_cell.angle_beta   90.00
_cell.angle_gamma   90.00
#
_symmetry.space_group_name_H-M   'P 1'
#
loop_
_entity.id
_entity.type
_entity.pdbx_description
1 polymer ?
#
loop_
_entity_poly.entity_id
_entity_poly.type
_entity_poly.pdbx_seq_one_letter_code
_entity_poly.pdbx_strand_id
1 'polypeptide(L)'
;QPEAHAAFAAMVEVMDDDVGELVAKVKELGIANNTLIMFTSDNGPHQEGGHDPAYFNSNGSQRGFKRDLYEGGIHVPMIAAWPGHISAGTQTDHLSAFWDVLPTVAELVGQPVPDTIDGVSFVPTLLGKQGQEEHEYLYWEFHEKKGRVALRQGQWKAVRYNVAADPDSPLELFDLSADPGETVNVADQHPEVVTKMNAQIKSARTASELPKFNFPLVRKGGGHGGVRKK
;
A
#
# COMPACT_ATOMS: atom_id res chain seq x y z
N GLN A 1 -22.13 -15.44 -12.69
CA GLN A 1 -21.54 -14.42 -13.56
C GLN A 1 -20.32 -14.97 -14.33
N PRO A 2 -20.47 -16.06 -15.08
CA PRO A 2 -19.35 -16.71 -15.76
C PRO A 2 -18.68 -15.80 -16.79
N GLU A 3 -19.46 -14.92 -17.45
CA GLU A 3 -18.95 -14.01 -18.49
C GLU A 3 -17.98 -12.95 -17.92
N ALA A 4 -18.29 -12.36 -16.75
CA ALA A 4 -17.42 -11.39 -16.12
C ALA A 4 -16.10 -12.00 -15.65
N HIS A 5 -16.12 -13.24 -15.15
CA HIS A 5 -14.91 -13.96 -14.76
C HIS A 5 -14.06 -14.36 -15.98
N ALA A 6 -14.70 -14.80 -17.07
CA ALA A 6 -14.01 -15.11 -18.31
C ALA A 6 -13.37 -13.84 -18.92
N ALA A 7 -14.09 -12.73 -18.92
CA ALA A 7 -13.55 -11.43 -19.39
C ALA A 7 -12.35 -10.97 -18.55
N PHE A 8 -12.44 -11.10 -17.21
CA PHE A 8 -11.31 -10.78 -16.34
C PHE A 8 -10.08 -11.64 -16.62
N ALA A 9 -10.26 -12.97 -16.76
CA ALA A 9 -9.17 -13.88 -17.08
C ALA A 9 -8.51 -13.51 -18.42
N ALA A 10 -9.33 -13.25 -19.45
CA ALA A 10 -8.83 -12.83 -20.76
C ALA A 10 -8.07 -11.50 -20.72
N MET A 11 -8.52 -10.53 -19.89
CA MET A 11 -7.78 -9.26 -19.69
C MET A 11 -6.41 -9.49 -19.04
N VAL A 12 -6.32 -10.39 -18.08
CA VAL A 12 -5.03 -10.74 -17.44
C VAL A 12 -4.11 -11.42 -18.42
N GLU A 13 -4.64 -12.34 -19.26
CA GLU A 13 -3.87 -13.03 -20.31
C GLU A 13 -3.32 -12.04 -21.34
N VAL A 14 -4.15 -11.12 -21.84
CA VAL A 14 -3.71 -10.05 -22.77
C VAL A 14 -2.63 -9.16 -22.13
N MET A 15 -2.79 -8.80 -20.87
CA MET A 15 -1.78 -8.01 -20.15
C MET A 15 -0.45 -8.77 -20.05
N ASP A 16 -0.47 -10.08 -19.78
CA ASP A 16 0.73 -10.92 -19.69
C ASP A 16 1.44 -11.01 -21.06
N ASP A 17 0.67 -11.21 -22.14
CA ASP A 17 1.18 -11.18 -23.52
C ASP A 17 1.84 -9.85 -23.86
N ASP A 18 1.18 -8.71 -23.54
CA ASP A 18 1.71 -7.35 -23.77
C ASP A 18 3.03 -7.12 -23.02
N VAL A 19 3.12 -7.57 -21.76
CA VAL A 19 4.37 -7.53 -20.99
C VAL A 19 5.44 -8.39 -21.65
N GLY A 20 5.08 -9.57 -22.14
CA GLY A 20 5.97 -10.46 -22.89
C GLY A 20 6.53 -9.80 -24.14
N GLU A 21 5.68 -9.12 -24.92
CA GLU A 21 6.10 -8.37 -26.12
C GLU A 21 7.05 -7.23 -25.79
N LEU A 22 6.78 -6.45 -24.70
CA LEU A 22 7.67 -5.38 -24.26
C LEU A 22 9.05 -5.91 -23.85
N VAL A 23 9.10 -6.99 -23.09
CA VAL A 23 10.36 -7.64 -22.68
C VAL A 23 11.14 -8.16 -23.90
N ALA A 24 10.44 -8.79 -24.85
CA ALA A 24 11.03 -9.26 -26.10
C ALA A 24 11.60 -8.11 -26.93
N LYS A 25 10.88 -6.99 -27.03
CA LYS A 25 11.33 -5.79 -27.76
C LYS A 25 12.58 -5.15 -27.13
N VAL A 26 12.64 -5.02 -25.81
CA VAL A 26 13.83 -4.53 -25.08
C VAL A 26 15.05 -5.42 -25.39
N LYS A 27 14.86 -6.73 -25.45
CA LYS A 27 15.91 -7.70 -25.80
C LYS A 27 16.33 -7.60 -27.26
N GLU A 28 15.38 -7.52 -28.20
CA GLU A 28 15.62 -7.34 -29.65
C GLU A 28 16.45 -6.09 -29.93
N LEU A 29 16.15 -4.99 -29.23
CA LEU A 29 16.90 -3.72 -29.36
C LEU A 29 18.30 -3.76 -28.74
N GLY A 30 18.68 -4.83 -28.05
CA GLY A 30 19.98 -4.97 -27.40
C GLY A 30 20.20 -4.06 -26.20
N ILE A 31 19.13 -3.52 -25.60
CA ILE A 31 19.19 -2.57 -24.47
C ILE A 31 18.85 -3.22 -23.12
N ALA A 32 18.63 -4.52 -23.06
CA ALA A 32 18.17 -5.23 -21.85
C ALA A 32 19.09 -5.00 -20.63
N ASN A 33 20.41 -4.98 -20.82
CA ASN A 33 21.36 -4.76 -19.74
C ASN A 33 21.36 -3.31 -19.22
N ASN A 34 20.73 -2.37 -19.93
CA ASN A 34 20.59 -0.98 -19.54
C ASN A 34 19.13 -0.59 -19.27
N THR A 35 18.27 -1.57 -19.01
CA THR A 35 16.84 -1.36 -18.78
C THR A 35 16.38 -2.13 -17.55
N LEU A 36 15.96 -1.40 -16.51
CA LEU A 36 15.23 -1.95 -15.38
C LEU A 36 13.75 -2.02 -15.74
N ILE A 37 13.17 -3.20 -15.68
CA ILE A 37 11.72 -3.42 -15.83
C ILE A 37 11.16 -3.74 -14.45
N MET A 38 10.18 -2.97 -13.99
CA MET A 38 9.42 -3.26 -12.78
C MET A 38 7.95 -3.47 -13.13
N PHE A 39 7.38 -4.56 -12.66
CA PHE A 39 5.95 -4.87 -12.79
C PHE A 39 5.32 -4.94 -11.41
N THR A 40 4.20 -4.27 -11.22
CA THR A 40 3.44 -4.26 -9.97
C THR A 40 1.98 -3.89 -10.24
N SER A 41 1.13 -3.94 -9.22
CA SER A 41 -0.23 -3.40 -9.25
C SER A 41 -0.33 -2.16 -8.37
N ASP A 42 -1.25 -1.24 -8.69
CA ASP A 42 -1.50 -0.03 -7.91
C ASP A 42 -2.31 -0.27 -6.63
N ASN A 43 -3.08 -1.35 -6.60
CA ASN A 43 -3.87 -1.81 -5.45
C ASN A 43 -4.23 -3.30 -5.56
N GLY A 44 -4.80 -3.84 -4.51
CA GLY A 44 -5.33 -5.20 -4.51
C GLY A 44 -6.51 -5.38 -5.49
N PRO A 45 -7.01 -6.62 -5.65
CA PRO A 45 -8.06 -6.95 -6.61
C PRO A 45 -9.34 -6.16 -6.37
N HIS A 46 -10.11 -5.92 -7.43
CA HIS A 46 -11.35 -5.12 -7.40
C HIS A 46 -12.59 -5.97 -7.70
N GLN A 47 -13.76 -5.43 -7.37
CA GLN A 47 -15.07 -6.05 -7.62
C GLN A 47 -15.85 -5.35 -8.75
N GLU A 48 -15.18 -4.53 -9.55
CA GLU A 48 -15.79 -3.75 -10.64
C GLU A 48 -16.08 -4.63 -11.86
N GLY A 49 -17.04 -4.24 -12.68
CA GLY A 49 -17.42 -5.00 -13.87
C GLY A 49 -18.11 -6.34 -13.61
N GLY A 50 -18.53 -6.60 -12.37
CA GLY A 50 -19.18 -7.85 -11.98
C GLY A 50 -18.22 -9.02 -11.71
N HIS A 51 -16.92 -8.76 -11.72
CA HIS A 51 -15.90 -9.71 -11.28
C HIS A 51 -15.96 -9.89 -9.76
N ASP A 52 -15.79 -11.13 -9.31
CA ASP A 52 -15.63 -11.48 -7.91
C ASP A 52 -14.18 -11.95 -7.66
N PRO A 53 -13.36 -11.18 -6.90
CA PRO A 53 -11.98 -11.57 -6.59
C PRO A 53 -11.86 -12.91 -5.86
N ALA A 54 -12.88 -13.30 -5.10
CA ALA A 54 -12.89 -14.59 -4.40
C ALA A 54 -12.96 -15.78 -5.37
N TYR A 55 -13.55 -15.59 -6.58
CA TYR A 55 -13.64 -16.66 -7.57
C TYR A 55 -12.26 -17.19 -8.01
N PHE A 56 -11.30 -16.30 -8.20
CA PHE A 56 -9.91 -16.67 -8.55
C PHE A 56 -8.97 -16.68 -7.36
N ASN A 57 -9.48 -16.41 -6.14
CA ASN A 57 -8.65 -16.22 -4.95
C ASN A 57 -7.53 -15.19 -5.20
N SER A 58 -7.87 -14.06 -5.82
CA SER A 58 -6.92 -13.10 -6.38
C SER A 58 -6.01 -12.42 -5.35
N ASN A 59 -6.41 -12.38 -4.08
CA ASN A 59 -5.63 -11.84 -2.94
C ASN A 59 -5.12 -12.94 -2.01
N GLY A 60 -5.23 -14.22 -2.40
CA GLY A 60 -4.79 -15.34 -1.56
C GLY A 60 -5.50 -15.36 -0.21
N SER A 61 -4.73 -15.52 0.86
CA SER A 61 -5.23 -15.49 2.23
C SER A 61 -5.39 -14.09 2.82
N GLN A 62 -5.02 -13.03 2.09
CA GLN A 62 -5.03 -11.67 2.61
C GLN A 62 -6.45 -11.11 2.62
N ARG A 63 -6.81 -10.42 3.72
CA ARG A 63 -8.11 -9.78 3.89
C ARG A 63 -8.23 -8.51 3.06
N GLY A 64 -9.43 -8.24 2.53
CA GLY A 64 -9.78 -6.99 1.85
C GLY A 64 -9.47 -6.99 0.36
N PHE A 65 -9.91 -5.92 -0.30
CA PHE A 65 -9.80 -5.69 -1.74
C PHE A 65 -9.48 -4.23 -1.99
N LYS A 66 -9.34 -3.83 -3.25
CA LYS A 66 -9.23 -2.43 -3.67
C LYS A 66 -10.12 -1.51 -2.81
N ARG A 67 -9.56 -0.43 -2.27
CA ARG A 67 -10.13 0.54 -1.33
C ARG A 67 -10.13 0.11 0.14
N ASP A 68 -9.76 -1.12 0.46
CA ASP A 68 -9.47 -1.51 1.84
C ASP A 68 -8.01 -1.19 2.19
N LEU A 69 -7.74 -0.97 3.47
CA LEU A 69 -6.38 -0.81 3.98
C LEU A 69 -5.89 -2.03 4.76
N TYR A 70 -6.62 -3.14 4.68
CA TYR A 70 -6.08 -4.47 4.99
C TYR A 70 -5.09 -4.91 3.92
N GLU A 71 -4.25 -5.89 4.21
CA GLU A 71 -3.19 -6.34 3.29
C GLU A 71 -3.73 -6.69 1.90
N GLY A 72 -4.88 -7.35 1.78
CA GLY A 72 -5.47 -7.68 0.48
C GLY A 72 -5.86 -6.48 -0.39
N GLY A 73 -5.92 -5.27 0.18
CA GLY A 73 -6.18 -4.05 -0.57
C GLY A 73 -4.93 -3.27 -0.97
N ILE A 74 -3.80 -3.46 -0.25
CA ILE A 74 -2.59 -2.65 -0.40
C ILE A 74 -1.29 -3.46 -0.60
N HIS A 75 -1.25 -4.71 -0.18
CA HIS A 75 -0.10 -5.58 -0.42
C HIS A 75 -0.21 -6.19 -1.81
N VAL A 76 0.58 -5.68 -2.74
CA VAL A 76 0.57 -6.03 -4.16
C VAL A 76 1.85 -6.75 -4.56
N PRO A 77 1.82 -7.63 -5.57
CA PRO A 77 3.03 -8.24 -6.09
C PRO A 77 3.94 -7.20 -6.73
N MET A 78 5.26 -7.37 -6.59
CA MET A 78 6.26 -6.63 -7.35
C MET A 78 7.30 -7.57 -7.93
N ILE A 79 7.61 -7.40 -9.21
CA ILE A 79 8.66 -8.13 -9.92
C ILE A 79 9.61 -7.10 -10.52
N ALA A 80 10.91 -7.31 -10.34
CA ALA A 80 11.93 -6.47 -10.95
C ALA A 80 12.92 -7.33 -11.77
N ALA A 81 13.22 -6.90 -12.99
CA ALA A 81 14.15 -7.57 -13.86
C ALA A 81 15.15 -6.58 -14.45
N TRP A 82 16.45 -6.85 -14.26
CA TRP A 82 17.53 -6.07 -14.86
C TRP A 82 18.73 -6.99 -15.12
N PRO A 83 18.83 -7.53 -16.35
CA PRO A 83 19.88 -8.46 -16.69
C PRO A 83 21.29 -7.92 -16.40
N GLY A 84 22.13 -8.73 -15.76
CA GLY A 84 23.48 -8.33 -15.36
C GLY A 84 23.60 -7.52 -14.08
N HIS A 85 22.46 -7.07 -13.49
CA HIS A 85 22.41 -6.27 -12.26
C HIS A 85 21.60 -6.96 -11.16
N ILE A 86 20.42 -7.45 -11.45
CA ILE A 86 19.58 -8.20 -10.51
C ILE A 86 19.77 -9.71 -10.78
N SER A 87 20.06 -10.46 -9.72
CA SER A 87 20.21 -11.91 -9.82
C SER A 87 18.85 -12.56 -10.10
N ALA A 88 18.79 -13.41 -11.14
CA ALA A 88 17.55 -14.09 -11.51
C ALA A 88 17.07 -15.06 -10.42
N GLY A 89 15.76 -15.15 -10.20
CA GLY A 89 15.14 -16.09 -9.27
C GLY A 89 15.33 -15.74 -7.79
N THR A 90 15.83 -14.55 -7.46
CA THR A 90 15.90 -14.08 -6.06
C THR A 90 14.52 -13.62 -5.58
N GLN A 91 14.29 -13.76 -4.28
CA GLN A 91 13.12 -13.26 -3.58
C GLN A 91 13.56 -12.50 -2.33
N THR A 92 12.74 -11.56 -1.89
CA THR A 92 12.98 -10.74 -0.70
C THR A 92 11.67 -10.42 0.00
N ASP A 93 11.71 -10.34 1.33
CA ASP A 93 10.62 -9.87 2.17
C ASP A 93 10.78 -8.39 2.56
N HIS A 94 11.65 -7.66 1.86
CA HIS A 94 11.84 -6.24 2.11
C HIS A 94 10.53 -5.46 1.94
N LEU A 95 10.18 -4.73 3.00
CA LEU A 95 8.95 -3.94 3.04
C LEU A 95 9.16 -2.60 2.32
N SER A 96 8.48 -2.40 1.20
CA SER A 96 8.54 -1.17 0.41
C SER A 96 7.15 -0.68 0.03
N ALA A 97 7.07 0.57 -0.42
CA ALA A 97 5.84 1.18 -0.88
C ALA A 97 6.06 2.01 -2.16
N PHE A 98 4.98 2.49 -2.79
CA PHE A 98 5.09 3.23 -4.06
C PHE A 98 5.91 4.52 -3.95
N TRP A 99 5.93 5.18 -2.81
CA TRP A 99 6.75 6.38 -2.59
C TRP A 99 8.27 6.10 -2.55
N ASP A 100 8.66 4.82 -2.48
CA ASP A 100 10.07 4.38 -2.52
C ASP A 100 10.61 4.30 -3.95
N VAL A 101 9.73 4.29 -4.95
CA VAL A 101 10.13 4.22 -6.37
C VAL A 101 10.93 5.46 -6.77
N LEU A 102 10.52 6.66 -6.33
CA LEU A 102 11.22 7.89 -6.68
C LEU A 102 12.67 7.90 -6.18
N PRO A 103 12.97 7.71 -4.88
CA PRO A 103 14.36 7.67 -4.41
C PRO A 103 15.16 6.50 -5.00
N THR A 104 14.53 5.35 -5.25
CA THR A 104 15.20 4.21 -5.89
C THR A 104 15.66 4.55 -7.31
N VAL A 105 14.79 5.13 -8.12
CA VAL A 105 15.14 5.53 -9.50
C VAL A 105 16.18 6.64 -9.48
N ALA A 106 16.03 7.63 -8.59
CA ALA A 106 16.98 8.72 -8.48
C ALA A 106 18.40 8.23 -8.12
N GLU A 107 18.52 7.31 -7.17
CA GLU A 107 19.80 6.68 -6.80
C GLU A 107 20.41 5.93 -7.99
N LEU A 108 19.61 5.15 -8.73
CA LEU A 108 20.09 4.39 -9.90
C LEU A 108 20.64 5.29 -11.01
N VAL A 109 20.07 6.48 -11.18
CA VAL A 109 20.54 7.44 -12.21
C VAL A 109 21.45 8.52 -11.66
N GLY A 110 21.88 8.42 -10.39
CA GLY A 110 22.80 9.37 -9.75
C GLY A 110 22.23 10.78 -9.58
N GLN A 111 20.92 10.91 -9.40
CA GLN A 111 20.28 12.21 -9.18
C GLN A 111 19.91 12.40 -7.70
N PRO A 112 19.98 13.64 -7.19
CA PRO A 112 19.55 13.91 -5.83
C PRO A 112 18.04 13.74 -5.68
N VAL A 113 17.61 13.36 -4.49
CA VAL A 113 16.18 13.35 -4.07
C VAL A 113 15.90 14.54 -3.16
N PRO A 114 14.68 15.09 -3.17
CA PRO A 114 14.28 16.10 -2.20
C PRO A 114 14.30 15.56 -0.77
N ASP A 115 14.77 16.35 0.20
CA ASP A 115 14.80 16.00 1.61
C ASP A 115 13.39 15.88 2.26
N THR A 116 12.35 16.23 1.50
CA THR A 116 10.95 16.30 1.98
C THR A 116 10.10 15.11 1.55
N ILE A 117 10.72 14.02 1.09
CA ILE A 117 10.00 12.80 0.68
C ILE A 117 9.99 11.77 1.81
N ASP A 118 8.95 10.92 1.81
CA ASP A 118 8.82 9.82 2.77
C ASP A 118 9.47 8.52 2.29
N GLY A 119 9.90 8.47 1.02
CA GLY A 119 10.42 7.26 0.39
C GLY A 119 11.85 6.91 0.80
N VAL A 120 12.11 5.61 0.90
CA VAL A 120 13.43 5.00 1.13
C VAL A 120 13.83 4.21 -0.12
N SER A 121 15.06 4.43 -0.60
CA SER A 121 15.55 3.67 -1.76
C SER A 121 15.72 2.20 -1.42
N PHE A 122 15.23 1.32 -2.30
CA PHE A 122 15.45 -0.12 -2.19
C PHE A 122 16.48 -0.67 -3.20
N VAL A 123 17.38 0.19 -3.68
CA VAL A 123 18.50 -0.21 -4.57
C VAL A 123 19.37 -1.32 -3.95
N PRO A 124 19.78 -1.27 -2.66
CA PRO A 124 20.55 -2.36 -2.07
C PRO A 124 19.83 -3.70 -2.16
N THR A 125 18.53 -3.74 -1.87
CA THR A 125 17.69 -4.94 -1.99
C THR A 125 17.64 -5.45 -3.44
N LEU A 126 17.36 -4.56 -4.42
CA LEU A 126 17.33 -4.93 -5.85
C LEU A 126 18.65 -5.56 -6.32
N LEU A 127 19.77 -5.03 -5.87
CA LEU A 127 21.09 -5.45 -6.31
C LEU A 127 21.71 -6.54 -5.41
N GLY A 128 20.99 -7.07 -4.43
CA GLY A 128 21.48 -8.07 -3.48
C GLY A 128 22.65 -7.59 -2.62
N LYS A 129 22.69 -6.29 -2.30
CA LYS A 129 23.72 -5.65 -1.49
C LYS A 129 23.31 -5.55 -0.03
N GLN A 130 24.31 -5.40 0.84
CA GLN A 130 24.11 -5.08 2.25
C GLN A 130 23.75 -3.60 2.44
N GLY A 131 23.16 -3.25 3.60
CA GLY A 131 22.95 -1.87 4.01
C GLY A 131 21.62 -1.30 3.53
N GLN A 132 20.61 -2.17 3.24
CA GLN A 132 19.25 -1.71 2.98
C GLN A 132 18.70 -0.99 4.22
N GLU A 133 18.33 0.27 4.03
CA GLU A 133 17.59 1.05 5.02
C GLU A 133 16.12 0.60 5.03
N GLU A 134 15.52 0.52 6.22
CA GLU A 134 14.13 0.09 6.39
C GLU A 134 13.26 1.24 6.88
N HIS A 135 12.00 1.22 6.50
CA HIS A 135 11.01 2.12 7.08
C HIS A 135 10.79 1.82 8.55
N GLU A 136 10.77 2.85 9.39
CA GLU A 136 10.31 2.72 10.77
C GLU A 136 8.85 2.29 10.82
N TYR A 137 8.03 2.85 9.92
CA TYR A 137 6.61 2.51 9.71
C TYR A 137 6.19 2.88 8.30
N LEU A 138 5.08 2.28 7.84
CA LEU A 138 4.35 2.71 6.64
C LEU A 138 2.95 3.19 7.06
N TYR A 139 2.49 4.29 6.46
CA TYR A 139 1.21 4.92 6.79
C TYR A 139 0.36 5.15 5.53
N TRP A 140 -0.93 4.86 5.61
CA TRP A 140 -1.89 5.04 4.52
C TRP A 140 -3.15 5.75 4.99
N GLU A 141 -3.70 6.60 4.11
CA GLU A 141 -5.04 7.18 4.22
C GLU A 141 -5.88 6.85 2.99
N PHE A 142 -7.16 6.60 3.21
CA PHE A 142 -8.14 6.49 2.15
C PHE A 142 -9.40 7.27 2.53
N HIS A 143 -9.71 8.34 1.78
CA HIS A 143 -10.70 9.34 2.17
C HIS A 143 -12.14 8.98 1.83
N GLU A 144 -12.37 8.08 0.89
CA GLU A 144 -13.71 7.60 0.57
C GLU A 144 -14.28 6.67 1.66
N LYS A 145 -15.56 6.31 1.52
CA LYS A 145 -16.26 5.34 2.40
C LYS A 145 -16.10 5.69 3.90
N LYS A 146 -16.27 6.95 4.27
CA LYS A 146 -16.16 7.50 5.63
C LYS A 146 -14.73 7.60 6.18
N GLY A 147 -13.73 7.49 5.34
CA GLY A 147 -12.33 7.62 5.71
C GLY A 147 -11.76 6.41 6.45
N ARG A 148 -10.52 6.10 6.14
CA ARG A 148 -9.75 4.99 6.73
C ARG A 148 -8.32 5.41 6.90
N VAL A 149 -7.65 4.87 7.89
CA VAL A 149 -6.21 4.98 8.08
C VAL A 149 -5.64 3.62 8.44
N ALA A 150 -4.42 3.36 8.00
CA ALA A 150 -3.65 2.20 8.43
C ALA A 150 -2.21 2.57 8.70
N LEU A 151 -1.58 1.83 9.61
CA LEU A 151 -0.16 1.93 9.90
C LEU A 151 0.41 0.52 10.06
N ARG A 152 1.55 0.27 9.42
CA ARG A 152 2.33 -0.95 9.61
C ARG A 152 3.67 -0.59 10.24
N GLN A 153 4.03 -1.29 11.32
CA GLN A 153 5.32 -1.17 11.99
C GLN A 153 5.82 -2.56 12.37
N GLY A 154 6.86 -3.03 11.68
CA GLY A 154 7.33 -4.39 11.81
C GLY A 154 6.21 -5.41 11.54
N GLN A 155 5.95 -6.31 12.51
CA GLN A 155 4.89 -7.29 12.43
C GLN A 155 3.48 -6.74 12.69
N TRP A 156 3.37 -5.55 13.29
CA TRP A 156 2.09 -4.99 13.70
C TRP A 156 1.44 -4.21 12.56
N LYS A 157 0.16 -4.46 12.34
CA LYS A 157 -0.71 -3.70 11.45
C LYS A 157 -1.89 -3.14 12.25
N ALA A 158 -2.04 -1.83 12.22
CA ALA A 158 -3.18 -1.13 12.78
C ALA A 158 -4.07 -0.60 11.67
N VAL A 159 -5.39 -0.79 11.79
CA VAL A 159 -6.38 -0.29 10.82
C VAL A 159 -7.50 0.41 11.57
N ARG A 160 -7.94 1.55 11.07
CA ARG A 160 -9.06 2.30 11.62
C ARG A 160 -10.02 2.74 10.52
N TYR A 161 -11.30 2.49 10.73
CA TYR A 161 -12.38 2.87 9.82
C TYR A 161 -13.21 4.02 10.39
N ASN A 162 -13.97 4.68 9.51
CA ASN A 162 -14.90 5.78 9.86
C ASN A 162 -14.24 7.03 10.45
N VAL A 163 -12.97 7.26 10.17
CA VAL A 163 -12.19 8.37 10.73
C VAL A 163 -12.71 9.75 10.36
N ALA A 164 -13.49 9.87 9.27
CA ALA A 164 -14.14 11.11 8.88
C ALA A 164 -15.29 11.50 9.83
N ALA A 165 -15.93 10.54 10.48
CA ALA A 165 -16.98 10.76 11.46
C ALA A 165 -16.44 10.78 12.88
N ASP A 166 -15.48 9.91 13.18
CA ASP A 166 -14.82 9.77 14.46
C ASP A 166 -13.33 9.45 14.28
N PRO A 167 -12.44 10.45 14.38
CA PRO A 167 -11.00 10.25 14.26
C PRO A 167 -10.39 9.31 15.31
N ASP A 168 -11.07 9.12 16.42
CA ASP A 168 -10.67 8.22 17.51
C ASP A 168 -11.51 6.93 17.57
N SER A 169 -12.22 6.60 16.46
CA SER A 169 -12.95 5.32 16.33
C SER A 169 -12.05 4.12 16.66
N PRO A 170 -12.60 2.98 17.08
CA PRO A 170 -11.81 1.83 17.51
C PRO A 170 -10.75 1.42 16.49
N LEU A 171 -9.54 1.15 16.98
CA LEU A 171 -8.43 0.63 16.19
C LEU A 171 -8.49 -0.91 16.20
N GLU A 172 -8.42 -1.52 15.05
CA GLU A 172 -8.12 -2.94 14.91
C GLU A 172 -6.59 -3.12 14.87
N LEU A 173 -6.07 -4.13 15.56
CA LEU A 173 -4.66 -4.50 15.60
C LEU A 173 -4.46 -5.94 15.18
N PHE A 174 -3.50 -6.18 14.29
CA PHE A 174 -3.15 -7.50 13.79
C PHE A 174 -1.66 -7.77 13.93
N ASP A 175 -1.30 -8.99 14.29
CA ASP A 175 0.08 -9.50 14.22
C ASP A 175 0.25 -10.27 12.90
N LEU A 176 0.82 -9.62 11.89
CA LEU A 176 1.00 -10.21 10.56
C LEU A 176 1.99 -11.37 10.52
N SER A 177 2.83 -11.54 11.57
CA SER A 177 3.74 -12.68 11.65
C SER A 177 3.01 -13.98 12.00
N ALA A 178 1.91 -13.89 12.75
CA ALA A 178 1.08 -15.01 13.15
C ALA A 178 -0.21 -15.12 12.33
N ASP A 179 -0.75 -13.98 11.88
CA ASP A 179 -2.03 -13.85 11.17
C ASP A 179 -1.88 -12.90 9.95
N PRO A 180 -1.22 -13.34 8.88
CA PRO A 180 -1.07 -12.53 7.66
C PRO A 180 -2.41 -12.26 6.94
N GLY A 181 -3.47 -12.97 7.33
CA GLY A 181 -4.83 -12.78 6.80
C GLY A 181 -5.68 -11.76 7.57
N GLU A 182 -5.14 -11.15 8.64
CA GLU A 182 -5.84 -10.15 9.47
C GLU A 182 -7.23 -10.62 9.94
N THR A 183 -7.30 -11.88 10.39
CA THR A 183 -8.55 -12.55 10.77
C THR A 183 -8.89 -12.34 12.26
N VAL A 184 -7.87 -12.10 13.10
CA VAL A 184 -8.01 -11.97 14.55
C VAL A 184 -7.55 -10.60 15.03
N ASN A 185 -8.49 -9.75 15.42
CA ASN A 185 -8.17 -8.48 16.07
C ASN A 185 -7.66 -8.74 17.50
N VAL A 186 -6.40 -8.38 17.74
CA VAL A 186 -5.72 -8.59 19.03
C VAL A 186 -5.56 -7.28 19.83
N ALA A 187 -6.28 -6.22 19.50
CA ALA A 187 -6.16 -4.91 20.14
C ALA A 187 -6.35 -4.97 21.67
N ASP A 188 -7.31 -5.74 22.14
CA ASP A 188 -7.59 -5.90 23.58
C ASP A 188 -6.47 -6.67 24.32
N GLN A 189 -5.68 -7.45 23.60
CA GLN A 189 -4.59 -8.26 24.16
C GLN A 189 -3.27 -7.47 24.24
N HIS A 190 -3.14 -6.38 23.43
CA HIS A 190 -1.93 -5.58 23.29
C HIS A 190 -2.21 -4.07 23.42
N PRO A 191 -2.78 -3.59 24.54
CA PRO A 191 -3.14 -2.17 24.72
C PRO A 191 -1.95 -1.23 24.64
N GLU A 192 -0.75 -1.67 25.00
CA GLU A 192 0.48 -0.90 24.88
C GLU A 192 0.87 -0.67 23.42
N VAL A 193 0.69 -1.69 22.54
CA VAL A 193 0.94 -1.57 21.10
C VAL A 193 -0.10 -0.63 20.48
N VAL A 194 -1.38 -0.78 20.84
CA VAL A 194 -2.46 0.11 20.39
C VAL A 194 -2.15 1.56 20.75
N THR A 195 -1.69 1.81 21.97
CA THR A 195 -1.32 3.16 22.44
C THR A 195 -0.18 3.75 21.60
N LYS A 196 0.88 2.97 21.36
CA LYS A 196 2.02 3.37 20.52
C LYS A 196 1.60 3.66 19.10
N MET A 197 0.86 2.75 18.47
CA MET A 197 0.42 2.92 17.08
C MET A 197 -0.58 4.05 16.90
N ASN A 198 -1.44 4.31 17.88
CA ASN A 198 -2.30 5.49 17.89
C ASN A 198 -1.50 6.80 17.91
N ALA A 199 -0.46 6.87 18.73
CA ALA A 199 0.42 8.04 18.75
C ALA A 199 1.15 8.20 17.40
N GLN A 200 1.63 7.12 16.84
CA GLN A 200 2.33 7.10 15.54
C GLN A 200 1.40 7.52 14.39
N ILE A 201 0.16 7.03 14.32
CA ILE A 201 -0.84 7.45 13.33
C ILE A 201 -1.07 8.96 13.38
N LYS A 202 -1.14 9.54 14.59
CA LYS A 202 -1.34 10.99 14.77
C LYS A 202 -0.11 11.80 14.33
N SER A 203 1.10 11.30 14.56
CA SER A 203 2.34 12.00 14.19
C SER A 203 2.72 11.82 12.73
N ALA A 204 2.39 10.68 12.12
CA ALA A 204 2.68 10.38 10.72
C ALA A 204 1.87 11.25 9.75
N ARG A 205 0.72 11.74 10.21
CA ARG A 205 -0.20 12.46 9.34
C ARG A 205 0.22 13.90 9.08
N THR A 206 0.46 14.24 7.83
CA THR A 206 0.56 15.61 7.35
C THR A 206 -0.77 16.07 6.76
N ALA A 207 -1.29 17.21 7.22
CA ALA A 207 -2.52 17.75 6.66
C ALA A 207 -2.31 18.17 5.19
N SER A 208 -3.23 17.75 4.32
CA SER A 208 -3.20 18.18 2.91
C SER A 208 -3.53 19.67 2.77
N GLU A 209 -2.87 20.34 1.85
CA GLU A 209 -3.22 21.70 1.42
C GLU A 209 -4.62 21.76 0.79
N LEU A 210 -5.09 20.65 0.21
CA LEU A 210 -6.43 20.53 -0.35
C LEU A 210 -7.42 20.05 0.71
N PRO A 211 -8.40 20.88 1.15
CA PRO A 211 -9.31 20.54 2.24
C PRO A 211 -10.09 19.24 2.02
N LYS A 212 -10.38 18.86 0.77
CA LYS A 212 -11.08 17.62 0.42
C LYS A 212 -10.34 16.33 0.79
N PHE A 213 -9.02 16.43 0.98
CA PHE A 213 -8.17 15.32 1.40
C PHE A 213 -7.83 15.36 2.91
N ASN A 214 -8.53 16.18 3.67
CA ASN A 214 -8.44 16.14 5.13
C ASN A 214 -9.71 15.54 5.70
N PHE A 215 -9.58 14.68 6.69
CA PHE A 215 -10.73 14.26 7.49
C PHE A 215 -11.30 15.46 8.22
N PRO A 216 -12.62 15.64 8.32
CA PRO A 216 -13.21 16.71 9.06
C PRO A 216 -12.71 16.69 10.50
N LEU A 217 -12.17 17.81 10.97
CA LEU A 217 -11.93 17.99 12.40
C LEU A 217 -13.30 17.96 13.08
N VAL A 218 -13.57 16.96 13.90
CA VAL A 218 -14.76 16.96 14.76
C VAL A 218 -14.65 18.19 15.66
N ARG A 219 -15.43 19.22 15.37
CA ARG A 219 -15.62 20.35 16.30
C ARG A 219 -16.27 19.77 17.55
N LYS A 220 -15.49 19.60 18.63
CA LYS A 220 -16.06 19.35 19.95
C LYS A 220 -17.12 20.41 20.17
N GLY A 221 -18.38 19.98 20.37
CA GLY A 221 -19.59 20.78 20.35
C GLY A 221 -19.45 22.11 21.08
N GLY A 222 -19.42 23.19 20.34
CA GLY A 222 -19.78 24.49 20.83
C GLY A 222 -21.29 24.52 20.96
N GLY A 223 -21.77 24.61 22.21
CA GLY A 223 -23.18 24.65 22.51
C GLY A 223 -23.87 25.76 21.72
N HIS A 224 -24.99 25.42 21.09
CA HIS A 224 -25.90 26.37 20.49
C HIS A 224 -26.53 27.22 21.61
N GLY A 225 -25.89 28.34 21.91
CA GLY A 225 -26.53 29.44 22.57
C GLY A 225 -27.50 30.09 21.59
N GLY A 226 -28.75 29.68 21.64
CA GLY A 226 -29.82 30.29 20.87
C GLY A 226 -30.06 31.71 21.32
N VAL A 227 -29.68 32.70 20.52
CA VAL A 227 -30.18 34.08 20.69
C VAL A 227 -31.46 34.19 19.87
N ARG A 228 -32.61 34.05 20.52
CA ARG A 228 -33.88 34.54 20.01
C ARG A 228 -33.81 36.06 19.95
N LYS A 229 -33.83 36.64 18.76
CA LYS A 229 -34.17 38.06 18.57
C LYS A 229 -35.69 38.19 18.57
N LYS A 230 -36.18 39.12 19.45
CA LYS A 230 -37.54 39.63 19.43
C LYS A 230 -37.80 40.50 18.20
#